data_b0d687be82e18b7fc4ca26cfdc68af74
#
_entry.id   b0d687be82e18b7fc4ca26cfdc68af74
#
_cell.length_a   1.000
_cell.length_b   1.000
_cell.length_c   1.000
_cell.angle_alpha   90.00
_cell.angle_beta   90.00
_cell.angle_gamma   90.00
#
_symmetry.space_group_name_H-M   'P 1'
#
loop_
_entity.id
_entity.type
_entity.pdbx_description
1 polymer ?
#
loop_
_entity_poly.entity_id
_entity_poly.type
_entity_poly.pdbx_seq_one_letter_code
_entity_poly.pdbx_strand_id
1 'polypeptide(L)'
;VFVTITFRETGDRAKLVFPEYYEEGVENTPARILETHFHGSGYRYRQCFTEKRVDYHRYDSLFEVAKVYEKPEILIPMAMGRLMYPRELGEEAGNAYAAYVREHLKEAGAYFLKRREWHSALCYLAEYAVQRAEEMELLLGLASGCGMAEAVSLLMEEKRKRFGRAVKSFEF
;
A
#
# COMPACT_ATOMS: atom_id res chain seq x y z
N VAL A 1 9.94 -8.36 3.32
CA VAL A 1 9.67 -9.43 2.35
C VAL A 1 8.32 -9.19 1.69
N PHE A 2 8.25 -9.31 0.35
CA PHE A 2 7.03 -9.20 -0.45
C PHE A 2 6.55 -10.60 -0.81
N VAL A 3 5.28 -10.90 -0.53
CA VAL A 3 4.68 -12.21 -0.79
C VAL A 3 3.46 -12.04 -1.68
N THR A 4 3.42 -12.79 -2.78
CA THR A 4 2.24 -12.92 -3.64
C THR A 4 1.69 -14.33 -3.49
N ILE A 5 0.45 -14.45 -3.07
CA ILE A 5 -0.26 -15.72 -2.94
C ILE A 5 -1.24 -15.81 -4.12
N THR A 6 -1.18 -16.90 -4.86
CA THR A 6 -2.15 -17.18 -5.91
C THR A 6 -2.99 -18.38 -5.50
N PHE A 7 -4.30 -18.20 -5.47
CA PHE A 7 -5.26 -19.25 -5.13
C PHE A 7 -5.60 -20.05 -6.38
N ARG A 8 -5.23 -21.33 -6.39
CA ARG A 8 -5.38 -22.17 -7.60
C ARG A 8 -6.84 -22.39 -8.01
N GLU A 9 -7.75 -22.41 -7.04
CA GLU A 9 -9.16 -22.70 -7.29
C GLU A 9 -9.90 -21.53 -7.95
N THR A 10 -9.59 -20.29 -7.56
CA THR A 10 -10.26 -19.08 -8.04
C THR A 10 -9.42 -18.24 -8.99
N GLY A 11 -8.11 -18.46 -9.03
CA GLY A 11 -7.17 -17.59 -9.73
C GLY A 11 -6.89 -16.27 -9.03
N ASP A 12 -7.54 -16.03 -7.90
CA ASP A 12 -7.36 -14.80 -7.11
C ASP A 12 -5.93 -14.67 -6.60
N ARG A 13 -5.56 -13.42 -6.30
CA ARG A 13 -4.25 -13.10 -5.74
C ARG A 13 -4.42 -12.32 -4.45
N ALA A 14 -3.46 -12.50 -3.55
CA ALA A 14 -3.24 -11.63 -2.41
C ALA A 14 -1.79 -11.16 -2.43
N LYS A 15 -1.56 -9.88 -2.18
CA LYS A 15 -0.22 -9.31 -2.04
C LYS A 15 -0.05 -8.80 -0.62
N LEU A 16 0.95 -9.33 0.05
CA LEU A 16 1.26 -9.03 1.44
C LEU A 16 2.71 -8.56 1.57
N VAL A 17 2.93 -7.64 2.47
CA VAL A 17 4.27 -7.19 2.84
C VAL A 17 4.52 -7.61 4.28
N PHE A 18 5.61 -8.32 4.49
CA PHE A 18 6.07 -8.69 5.83
C PHE A 18 7.28 -7.82 6.15
N PRO A 19 7.16 -6.90 7.10
CA PRO A 19 8.27 -6.09 7.58
C PRO A 19 9.42 -6.95 8.11
N GLU A 20 10.59 -6.40 8.16
CA GLU A 20 11.73 -7.05 8.78
C GLU A 20 11.67 -6.88 10.30
N TYR A 21 12.32 -7.77 11.01
CA TYR A 21 12.55 -7.67 12.44
C TYR A 21 13.90 -8.31 12.78
N TYR A 22 14.47 -7.91 13.89
CA TYR A 22 15.62 -8.57 14.44
C TYR A 22 15.44 -8.81 15.95
N GLU A 23 16.10 -9.83 16.43
CA GLU A 23 16.09 -10.26 17.81
C GLU A 23 17.40 -9.84 18.46
N GLU A 24 17.31 -9.24 19.62
CA GLU A 24 18.47 -8.87 20.43
C GLU A 24 18.39 -9.59 21.77
N GLY A 25 19.39 -10.39 22.06
CA GLY A 25 19.55 -11.00 23.39
C GLY A 25 20.26 -10.04 24.32
N VAL A 26 19.59 -9.63 25.39
CA VAL A 26 20.18 -8.79 26.43
C VAL A 26 20.32 -9.61 27.71
N GLU A 27 21.58 -9.73 28.19
CA GLU A 27 21.82 -10.36 29.47
C GLU A 27 21.60 -9.33 30.58
N ASN A 28 20.64 -9.58 31.44
CA ASN A 28 20.36 -8.74 32.60
C ASN A 28 21.23 -9.21 33.80
N THR A 29 22.34 -8.53 34.02
CA THR A 29 23.16 -8.71 35.22
C THR A 29 22.69 -7.76 36.32
N PRO A 30 22.45 -8.22 37.54
CA PRO A 30 23.01 -9.39 38.23
C PRO A 30 22.14 -10.67 38.18
N ALA A 31 20.93 -10.62 37.63
CA ALA A 31 20.00 -11.76 37.69
C ALA A 31 20.34 -12.92 36.73
N ARG A 32 21.28 -12.73 35.80
CA ARG A 32 21.66 -13.68 34.74
C ARG A 32 20.47 -14.20 33.93
N ILE A 33 19.47 -13.34 33.73
CA ILE A 33 18.33 -13.62 32.88
C ILE A 33 18.65 -13.12 31.47
N LEU A 34 18.50 -14.00 30.49
CA LEU A 34 18.57 -13.63 29.08
C LEU A 34 17.19 -13.16 28.64
N GLU A 35 17.06 -11.88 28.32
CA GLU A 35 15.84 -11.31 27.75
C GLU A 35 16.00 -11.17 26.24
N THR A 36 14.98 -11.57 25.48
CA THR A 36 14.96 -11.39 24.04
C THR A 36 14.10 -10.18 23.69
N HIS A 37 14.69 -9.17 23.10
CA HIS A 37 14.02 -7.98 22.62
C HIS A 37 13.78 -8.09 21.11
N PHE A 38 12.54 -7.82 20.69
CA PHE A 38 12.16 -7.81 19.28
C PHE A 38 12.04 -6.38 18.79
N HIS A 39 12.77 -6.05 17.72
CA HIS A 39 12.74 -4.73 17.10
C HIS A 39 12.06 -4.80 15.72
N GLY A 40 11.19 -3.83 15.43
CA GLY A 40 10.37 -3.81 14.21
C GLY A 40 9.02 -4.53 14.41
N SER A 41 8.13 -4.39 13.43
CA SER A 41 6.79 -4.98 13.48
C SER A 41 6.74 -6.40 12.92
N GLY A 42 7.74 -6.81 12.16
CA GLY A 42 7.78 -8.04 11.38
C GLY A 42 7.56 -9.32 12.16
N TYR A 43 8.02 -9.39 13.42
CA TYR A 43 7.79 -10.52 14.30
C TYR A 43 6.28 -10.81 14.48
N ARG A 44 5.48 -9.77 14.67
CA ARG A 44 4.02 -9.90 14.85
C ARG A 44 3.35 -10.33 13.54
N TYR A 45 3.76 -9.75 12.41
CA TYR A 45 3.25 -10.11 11.09
C TYR A 45 3.57 -11.56 10.71
N ARG A 46 4.75 -12.07 11.08
CA ARG A 46 5.12 -13.47 10.83
C ARG A 46 4.14 -14.45 11.51
N GLN A 47 3.59 -14.11 12.67
CA GLN A 47 2.63 -14.93 13.38
C GLN A 47 1.25 -15.00 12.72
N CYS A 48 0.97 -14.14 11.74
CA CYS A 48 -0.24 -14.23 10.92
C CYS A 48 -0.18 -15.36 9.89
N PHE A 49 1.00 -15.97 9.72
CA PHE A 49 1.21 -17.06 8.77
C PHE A 49 1.40 -18.36 9.54
N THR A 50 0.39 -19.22 9.52
CA THR A 50 0.41 -20.51 10.23
C THR A 50 0.26 -21.65 9.21
N GLU A 51 1.24 -22.57 9.16
CA GLU A 51 1.29 -23.69 8.23
C GLU A 51 1.23 -23.26 6.76
N LYS A 52 0.04 -23.21 6.14
CA LYS A 52 -0.17 -22.79 4.76
C LYS A 52 -1.29 -21.75 4.64
N ARG A 53 -1.69 -21.15 5.73
CA ARG A 53 -2.79 -20.19 5.81
C ARG A 53 -2.32 -18.85 6.34
N VAL A 54 -2.95 -17.78 5.84
CA VAL A 54 -2.78 -16.43 6.35
C VAL A 54 -4.03 -16.04 7.11
N ASP A 55 -3.86 -15.57 8.32
CA ASP A 55 -4.91 -14.90 9.09
C ASP A 55 -4.93 -13.43 8.64
N TYR A 56 -5.80 -13.12 7.68
CA TYR A 56 -5.92 -11.77 7.12
C TYR A 56 -6.44 -10.76 8.14
N HIS A 57 -7.37 -11.16 9.01
CA HIS A 57 -7.91 -10.26 10.03
C HIS A 57 -6.83 -9.85 11.03
N ARG A 58 -6.03 -10.81 11.48
CA ARG A 58 -4.90 -10.52 12.36
C ARG A 58 -3.85 -9.67 11.65
N TYR A 59 -3.55 -9.98 10.39
CA TYR A 59 -2.62 -9.19 9.57
C TYR A 59 -3.06 -7.72 9.49
N ASP A 60 -4.32 -7.49 9.16
CA ASP A 60 -4.88 -6.15 8.98
C ASP A 60 -4.95 -5.39 10.31
N SER A 61 -5.25 -6.05 11.44
CA SER A 61 -5.29 -5.43 12.76
C SER A 61 -3.92 -4.91 13.25
N LEU A 62 -2.82 -5.42 12.70
CA LEU A 62 -1.47 -4.97 13.02
C LEU A 62 -1.07 -3.67 12.32
N PHE A 63 -1.88 -3.15 11.38
CA PHE A 63 -1.49 -1.98 10.59
C PHE A 63 -1.28 -0.72 11.43
N GLU A 64 -2.15 -0.48 12.42
CA GLU A 64 -1.99 0.66 13.33
C GLU A 64 -0.69 0.59 14.13
N VAL A 65 -0.30 -0.61 14.53
CA VAL A 65 0.98 -0.83 15.20
C VAL A 65 2.14 -0.63 14.24
N ALA A 66 2.02 -1.14 13.03
CA ALA A 66 3.06 -0.98 12.00
C ALA A 66 3.36 0.48 11.69
N LYS A 67 2.36 1.37 11.68
CA LYS A 67 2.55 2.82 11.47
C LYS A 67 3.51 3.46 12.47
N VAL A 68 3.68 2.88 13.64
CA VAL A 68 4.61 3.38 14.67
C VAL A 68 6.06 2.95 14.39
N TYR A 69 6.25 1.78 13.82
CA TYR A 69 7.57 1.16 13.67
C TYR A 69 8.14 1.24 12.27
N GLU A 70 7.28 1.32 11.25
CA GLU A 70 7.69 1.16 9.87
C GLU A 70 7.65 2.47 9.10
N LYS A 71 8.48 2.54 8.06
CA LYS A 71 8.55 3.70 7.16
C LYS A 71 7.49 3.61 6.05
N PRO A 72 7.15 4.74 5.40
CA PRO A 72 6.21 4.75 4.27
C PRO A 72 6.57 3.78 3.14
N GLU A 73 7.86 3.52 2.90
CA GLU A 73 8.32 2.58 1.88
C GLU A 73 7.90 1.13 2.13
N ILE A 74 7.52 0.80 3.37
CA ILE A 74 6.98 -0.50 3.77
C ILE A 74 5.46 -0.45 3.86
N LEU A 75 4.92 0.62 4.43
CA LEU A 75 3.48 0.75 4.69
C LEU A 75 2.66 1.01 3.42
N ILE A 76 3.20 1.79 2.48
CA ILE A 76 2.53 2.08 1.20
C ILE A 76 2.28 0.79 0.39
N PRO A 77 3.30 -0.04 0.08
CA PRO A 77 3.05 -1.28 -0.65
C PRO A 77 2.21 -2.28 0.16
N MET A 78 2.27 -2.26 1.49
CA MET A 78 1.41 -3.05 2.36
C MET A 78 -0.06 -2.65 2.19
N ALA A 79 -0.38 -1.37 2.34
CA ALA A 79 -1.72 -0.84 2.19
C ALA A 79 -2.26 -1.05 0.77
N MET A 80 -1.48 -0.70 -0.24
CA MET A 80 -1.84 -0.89 -1.65
C MET A 80 -2.04 -2.36 -2.01
N GLY A 81 -1.22 -3.27 -1.48
CA GLY A 81 -1.37 -4.70 -1.68
C GLY A 81 -2.72 -5.22 -1.16
N ARG A 82 -3.13 -4.77 0.02
CA ARG A 82 -4.43 -5.13 0.62
C ARG A 82 -5.61 -4.51 -0.12
N LEU A 83 -5.50 -3.25 -0.53
CA LEU A 83 -6.56 -2.54 -1.25
C LEU A 83 -6.76 -3.06 -2.67
N MET A 84 -5.69 -3.32 -3.41
CA MET A 84 -5.77 -3.82 -4.78
C MET A 84 -6.14 -5.32 -4.86
N TYR A 85 -5.89 -6.07 -3.79
CA TYR A 85 -6.17 -7.50 -3.69
C TYR A 85 -6.90 -7.82 -2.38
N PRO A 86 -8.16 -7.40 -2.24
CA PRO A 86 -8.89 -7.31 -0.96
C PRO A 86 -9.47 -8.64 -0.48
N ARG A 87 -8.67 -9.72 -0.48
CA ARG A 87 -9.13 -10.99 0.05
C ARG A 87 -9.37 -10.90 1.56
N GLU A 88 -10.59 -11.24 2.00
CA GLU A 88 -11.01 -11.19 3.40
C GLU A 88 -10.71 -9.84 4.08
N LEU A 89 -10.75 -8.75 3.33
CA LEU A 89 -10.51 -7.41 3.84
C LEU A 89 -11.78 -6.85 4.47
N GLY A 90 -11.74 -6.62 5.78
CA GLY A 90 -12.83 -5.96 6.49
C GLY A 90 -12.92 -4.47 6.17
N GLU A 91 -14.12 -3.91 6.31
CA GLU A 91 -14.39 -2.50 5.98
C GLU A 91 -13.52 -1.53 6.78
N GLU A 92 -13.38 -1.75 8.08
CA GLU A 92 -12.57 -0.91 8.97
C GLU A 92 -11.10 -0.88 8.54
N ALA A 93 -10.52 -2.05 8.28
CA ALA A 93 -9.14 -2.16 7.82
C ALA A 93 -8.97 -1.54 6.42
N GLY A 94 -9.93 -1.76 5.51
CA GLY A 94 -9.95 -1.13 4.19
C GLY A 94 -9.94 0.39 4.26
N ASN A 95 -10.75 0.95 5.15
CA ASN A 95 -10.78 2.40 5.39
C ASN A 95 -9.46 2.92 5.97
N ALA A 96 -8.83 2.20 6.91
CA ALA A 96 -7.55 2.58 7.47
C ALA A 96 -6.43 2.59 6.42
N TYR A 97 -6.37 1.55 5.58
CA TYR A 97 -5.43 1.50 4.46
C TYR A 97 -5.65 2.63 3.44
N ALA A 98 -6.92 2.86 3.06
CA ALA A 98 -7.27 3.92 2.12
C ALA A 98 -6.93 5.31 2.65
N ALA A 99 -7.20 5.57 3.92
CA ALA A 99 -6.84 6.83 4.59
C ALA A 99 -5.32 7.05 4.54
N TYR A 100 -4.54 6.03 4.89
CA TYR A 100 -3.09 6.10 4.87
C TYR A 100 -2.54 6.39 3.47
N VAL A 101 -3.04 5.71 2.44
CA VAL A 101 -2.61 5.93 1.04
C VAL A 101 -2.95 7.35 0.56
N ARG A 102 -4.10 7.90 0.94
CA ARG A 102 -4.48 9.28 0.60
C ARG A 102 -3.56 10.30 1.28
N GLU A 103 -3.27 10.11 2.56
CA GLU A 103 -2.36 10.96 3.31
C GLU A 103 -0.95 10.97 2.71
N HIS A 104 -0.50 9.81 2.19
CA HIS A 104 0.81 9.62 1.60
C HIS A 104 0.77 9.48 0.06
N LEU A 105 -0.16 10.19 -0.60
CA LEU A 105 -0.38 10.06 -2.05
C LEU A 105 0.87 10.37 -2.89
N LYS A 106 1.66 11.37 -2.48
CA LYS A 106 2.90 11.76 -3.14
C LYS A 106 3.94 10.63 -3.07
N GLU A 107 4.14 10.09 -1.89
CA GLU A 107 5.06 8.99 -1.63
C GLU A 107 4.62 7.72 -2.35
N ALA A 108 3.30 7.44 -2.37
CA ALA A 108 2.74 6.32 -3.09
C ALA A 108 2.97 6.45 -4.61
N GLY A 109 2.68 7.61 -5.19
CA GLY A 109 2.96 7.88 -6.60
C GLY A 109 4.44 7.70 -6.94
N ALA A 110 5.34 8.31 -6.14
CA ALA A 110 6.78 8.22 -6.33
C ALA A 110 7.30 6.78 -6.16
N TYR A 111 6.72 6.01 -5.23
CA TYR A 111 7.09 4.62 -5.01
C TYR A 111 6.74 3.74 -6.21
N PHE A 112 5.51 3.81 -6.72
CA PHE A 112 5.05 2.92 -7.77
C PHE A 112 5.57 3.29 -9.15
N LEU A 113 5.79 4.58 -9.47
CA LEU A 113 6.39 5.00 -10.74
C LEU A 113 7.75 4.34 -11.02
N LYS A 114 8.47 3.91 -9.99
CA LYS A 114 9.77 3.21 -10.10
C LYS A 114 9.64 1.69 -10.17
N ARG A 115 8.42 1.13 -10.24
CA ARG A 115 8.16 -0.31 -10.18
C ARG A 115 7.54 -0.84 -11.46
N ARG A 116 7.70 -2.14 -11.73
CA ARG A 116 7.10 -2.79 -12.92
C ARG A 116 5.58 -2.72 -12.94
N GLU A 117 4.95 -2.67 -11.78
CA GLU A 117 3.50 -2.66 -11.60
C GLU A 117 2.91 -1.24 -11.55
N TRP A 118 3.67 -0.24 -11.99
CA TRP A 118 3.29 1.17 -11.92
C TRP A 118 1.91 1.44 -12.53
N HIS A 119 1.60 0.78 -13.65
CA HIS A 119 0.36 1.03 -14.38
C HIS A 119 -0.88 0.75 -13.52
N SER A 120 -1.02 -0.47 -13.00
CA SER A 120 -2.17 -0.85 -12.16
C SER A 120 -2.24 -0.05 -10.86
N ALA A 121 -1.08 0.26 -10.28
CA ALA A 121 -1.03 1.08 -9.07
C ALA A 121 -1.46 2.53 -9.33
N LEU A 122 -1.02 3.16 -10.42
CA LEU A 122 -1.45 4.51 -10.78
C LEU A 122 -2.92 4.58 -11.16
N CYS A 123 -3.45 3.58 -11.88
CA CYS A 123 -4.88 3.48 -12.12
C CYS A 123 -5.65 3.47 -10.80
N TYR A 124 -5.24 2.63 -9.85
CA TYR A 124 -5.88 2.56 -8.54
C TYR A 124 -5.80 3.89 -7.78
N LEU A 125 -4.61 4.52 -7.73
CA LEU A 125 -4.43 5.81 -7.05
C LEU A 125 -5.29 6.90 -7.69
N ALA A 126 -5.31 7.00 -9.02
CA ALA A 126 -6.09 7.99 -9.74
C ALA A 126 -7.60 7.80 -9.56
N GLU A 127 -8.07 6.57 -9.48
CA GLU A 127 -9.50 6.25 -9.36
C GLU A 127 -10.00 6.36 -7.91
N TYR A 128 -9.26 5.83 -6.94
CA TYR A 128 -9.75 5.63 -5.57
C TYR A 128 -9.09 6.54 -4.53
N ALA A 129 -7.82 6.92 -4.71
CA ALA A 129 -7.10 7.73 -3.73
C ALA A 129 -7.23 9.24 -3.99
N VAL A 130 -7.15 9.67 -5.24
CA VAL A 130 -7.31 11.07 -5.65
C VAL A 130 -8.75 11.52 -5.43
N GLN A 131 -8.94 12.63 -4.74
CA GLN A 131 -10.26 13.23 -4.49
C GLN A 131 -10.42 14.61 -5.15
N ARG A 132 -9.33 15.32 -5.40
CA ARG A 132 -9.30 16.68 -5.93
C ARG A 132 -8.39 16.79 -7.15
N ALA A 133 -8.66 17.79 -8.00
CA ALA A 133 -7.87 18.02 -9.20
C ALA A 133 -6.39 18.32 -8.88
N GLU A 134 -6.10 18.99 -7.79
CA GLU A 134 -4.73 19.31 -7.35
C GLU A 134 -3.91 18.06 -7.01
N GLU A 135 -4.56 17.04 -6.47
CA GLU A 135 -3.94 15.74 -6.17
C GLU A 135 -3.59 14.98 -7.46
N MET A 136 -4.43 15.12 -8.50
CA MET A 136 -4.13 14.58 -9.83
C MET A 136 -2.95 15.30 -10.47
N GLU A 137 -2.87 16.63 -10.32
CA GLU A 137 -1.72 17.42 -10.79
C GLU A 137 -0.43 17.01 -10.09
N LEU A 138 -0.49 16.68 -8.82
CA LEU A 138 0.67 16.17 -8.08
C LEU A 138 1.18 14.86 -8.70
N LEU A 139 0.31 13.91 -8.99
CA LEU A 139 0.71 12.65 -9.64
C LEU A 139 1.25 12.88 -11.05
N LEU A 140 0.63 13.78 -11.82
CA LEU A 140 1.10 14.19 -13.16
C LEU A 140 2.51 14.78 -13.08
N GLY A 141 2.77 15.66 -12.12
CA GLY A 141 4.09 16.25 -11.90
C GLY A 141 5.15 15.20 -11.60
N LEU A 142 4.83 14.19 -10.77
CA LEU A 142 5.73 13.08 -10.47
C LEU A 142 6.03 12.23 -11.71
N ALA A 143 5.01 11.87 -12.49
CA ALA A 143 5.17 11.07 -13.70
C ALA A 143 6.00 11.81 -14.76
N SER A 144 5.75 13.09 -14.94
CA SER A 144 6.52 13.97 -15.84
C SER A 144 7.97 14.11 -15.39
N GLY A 145 8.20 14.31 -14.08
CA GLY A 145 9.55 14.40 -13.51
C GLY A 145 10.36 13.10 -13.65
N CYS A 146 9.68 11.94 -13.73
CA CYS A 146 10.29 10.64 -14.02
C CYS A 146 10.47 10.40 -15.54
N GLY A 147 10.00 11.29 -16.42
CA GLY A 147 10.06 11.10 -17.87
C GLY A 147 9.14 9.99 -18.40
N MET A 148 8.10 9.59 -17.65
CA MET A 148 7.21 8.51 -18.00
C MET A 148 5.99 8.98 -18.80
N ALA A 149 6.16 9.14 -20.11
CA ALA A 149 5.12 9.65 -21.01
C ALA A 149 3.82 8.83 -20.97
N GLU A 150 3.92 7.50 -20.85
CA GLU A 150 2.74 6.63 -20.74
C GLU A 150 1.96 6.87 -19.44
N ALA A 151 2.67 7.07 -18.32
CA ALA A 151 2.04 7.40 -17.05
C ALA A 151 1.37 8.78 -17.08
N VAL A 152 2.00 9.77 -17.70
CA VAL A 152 1.42 11.10 -17.92
C VAL A 152 0.15 10.99 -18.75
N SER A 153 0.17 10.23 -19.85
CA SER A 153 -0.99 10.04 -20.72
C SER A 153 -2.16 9.39 -19.99
N LEU A 154 -1.90 8.36 -19.21
CA LEU A 154 -2.89 7.67 -18.37
C LEU A 154 -3.54 8.65 -17.37
N LEU A 155 -2.73 9.38 -16.60
CA LEU A 155 -3.22 10.31 -15.59
C LEU A 155 -3.98 11.50 -16.20
N MET A 156 -3.57 11.99 -17.38
CA MET A 156 -4.32 13.02 -18.10
C MET A 156 -5.69 12.54 -18.57
N GLU A 157 -5.78 11.29 -19.00
CA GLU A 157 -7.07 10.70 -19.38
C GLU A 157 -7.98 10.57 -18.16
N GLU A 158 -7.48 10.06 -17.02
CA GLU A 158 -8.24 9.96 -15.79
C GLU A 158 -8.65 11.34 -15.25
N LYS A 159 -7.78 12.33 -15.34
CA LYS A 159 -8.10 13.71 -15.00
C LYS A 159 -9.25 14.25 -15.85
N ARG A 160 -9.22 14.00 -17.16
CA ARG A 160 -10.29 14.43 -18.08
C ARG A 160 -11.62 13.75 -17.76
N LYS A 161 -11.61 12.46 -17.44
CA LYS A 161 -12.81 11.72 -17.08
C LYS A 161 -13.45 12.24 -15.79
N ARG A 162 -12.65 12.50 -14.78
CA ARG A 162 -13.14 12.82 -13.43
C ARG A 162 -13.33 14.31 -13.16
N PHE A 163 -12.47 15.15 -13.73
CA PHE A 163 -12.43 16.59 -13.49
C PHE A 163 -12.58 17.43 -14.76
N GLY A 164 -12.76 16.80 -15.93
CA GLY A 164 -13.03 17.51 -17.17
C GLY A 164 -14.33 18.29 -17.09
N ARG A 165 -14.35 19.54 -17.55
CA ARG A 165 -15.58 20.32 -17.68
C ARG A 165 -16.50 19.58 -18.65
N ALA A 166 -17.75 19.37 -18.25
CA ALA A 166 -18.80 18.95 -19.18
C ALA A 166 -18.79 19.94 -20.36
N VAL A 167 -18.60 19.41 -21.56
CA VAL A 167 -18.74 20.21 -22.78
C VAL A 167 -20.19 20.68 -22.78
N LYS A 168 -20.40 22.00 -22.65
CA LYS A 168 -21.73 22.58 -22.87
C LYS A 168 -22.07 22.27 -24.32
N SER A 169 -23.05 21.39 -24.55
CA SER A 169 -23.66 21.25 -25.85
C SER A 169 -24.34 22.58 -26.13
N PHE A 170 -23.82 23.34 -27.08
CA PHE A 170 -24.57 24.42 -27.68
C PHE A 170 -25.55 23.74 -28.65
N GLU A 171 -26.81 23.69 -28.29
CA GLU A 171 -27.90 23.46 -29.25
C GLU A 171 -28.03 24.78 -30.04
N PHE A 172 -27.85 24.67 -31.35
CA PHE A 172 -28.16 25.73 -32.29
C PHE A 172 -29.59 25.56 -32.79
#